data_66cffbc4ccaa6dafc6b73046477980ba
#
_entry.id   66cffbc4ccaa6dafc6b73046477980ba
#
_cell.length_a   1.000
_cell.length_b   1.000
_cell.length_c   1.000
_cell.angle_alpha   90.00
_cell.angle_beta   90.00
_cell.angle_gamma   90.00
#
_symmetry.space_group_name_H-M   'P 1'
#
loop_
_entity.id
_entity.type
_entity.pdbx_description
1 polymer ?
#
loop_
_entity_poly.entity_id
_entity_poly.type
_entity_poly.pdbx_seq_one_letter_code
_entity_poly.pdbx_strand_id
1 'polypeptide(L)'
;MTALSPAAASAPALEKIALERYVAPAQPSLVGLTRAELSEALGRAGVAERERKMRVQQLWHWIYFRGARAFDEMLNVSKTLRAELARHYTLARPEVAAEQVSVDGTRKWLLSLPGEHPGEAPHMVECVYIPEADRGTLCVSSQA
;
A
#
# COMPACT_ATOMS: atom_id res chain seq x y z
N MET A 1 -25.09 -64.54 -18.37
CA MET A 1 -23.85 -63.73 -18.43
C MET A 1 -24.25 -62.28 -18.15
N THR A 2 -24.08 -61.87 -16.92
CA THR A 2 -24.53 -60.54 -16.44
C THR A 2 -23.27 -59.68 -16.35
N ALA A 3 -23.21 -58.64 -17.20
CA ALA A 3 -22.07 -57.70 -17.20
C ALA A 3 -22.27 -56.65 -16.10
N LEU A 4 -21.33 -56.60 -15.15
CA LEU A 4 -21.24 -55.55 -14.17
C LEU A 4 -20.64 -54.31 -14.84
N SER A 5 -21.39 -53.22 -14.78
CA SER A 5 -20.91 -51.88 -15.14
C SER A 5 -20.07 -51.31 -13.99
N PRO A 6 -18.85 -50.76 -14.21
CA PRO A 6 -18.10 -50.11 -13.15
C PRO A 6 -18.72 -48.76 -12.85
N ALA A 7 -19.02 -48.55 -11.56
CA ALA A 7 -19.41 -47.25 -11.03
C ALA A 7 -18.29 -46.22 -11.20
N ALA A 8 -18.59 -45.15 -11.90
CA ALA A 8 -17.67 -44.00 -11.99
C ALA A 8 -17.50 -43.34 -10.63
N ALA A 9 -16.30 -43.43 -10.07
CA ALA A 9 -15.92 -42.69 -8.87
C ALA A 9 -15.93 -41.19 -9.16
N SER A 10 -16.84 -40.46 -8.55
CA SER A 10 -16.88 -39.01 -8.58
C SER A 10 -15.61 -38.46 -7.94
N ALA A 11 -14.82 -37.72 -8.70
CA ALA A 11 -13.66 -36.99 -8.17
C ALA A 11 -14.12 -36.02 -7.07
N PRO A 12 -13.39 -35.88 -5.94
CA PRO A 12 -13.75 -34.94 -4.90
C PRO A 12 -13.75 -33.51 -5.49
N ALA A 13 -14.83 -32.79 -5.30
CA ALA A 13 -14.91 -31.37 -5.62
C ALA A 13 -13.80 -30.65 -4.84
N LEU A 14 -12.91 -29.97 -5.56
CA LEU A 14 -11.94 -29.06 -4.96
C LEU A 14 -12.73 -28.02 -4.17
N GLU A 15 -12.72 -28.11 -2.85
CA GLU A 15 -13.18 -27.03 -1.98
C GLU A 15 -12.38 -25.80 -2.35
N LYS A 16 -13.07 -24.76 -2.82
CA LYS A 16 -12.45 -23.44 -3.03
C LYS A 16 -11.97 -22.99 -1.67
N ILE A 17 -10.66 -23.02 -1.47
CA ILE A 17 -10.00 -22.37 -0.33
C ILE A 17 -10.53 -20.93 -0.32
N ALA A 18 -11.15 -20.54 0.79
CA ALA A 18 -11.66 -19.17 0.93
C ALA A 18 -10.46 -18.24 0.71
N LEU A 19 -10.56 -17.40 -0.31
CA LEU A 19 -9.58 -16.35 -0.56
C LEU A 19 -9.36 -15.59 0.76
N GLU A 20 -8.10 -15.36 1.09
CA GLU A 20 -7.65 -14.71 2.31
C GLU A 20 -8.51 -13.51 2.67
N ARG A 21 -8.97 -13.47 3.91
CA ARG A 21 -9.85 -12.40 4.35
C ARG A 21 -9.00 -11.19 4.70
N TYR A 22 -9.03 -10.16 3.88
CA TYR A 22 -8.31 -8.89 4.15
C TYR A 22 -8.69 -8.36 5.54
N VAL A 23 -7.70 -8.18 6.38
CA VAL A 23 -7.82 -7.52 7.69
C VAL A 23 -7.24 -6.12 7.57
N ALA A 24 -8.10 -5.11 7.68
CA ALA A 24 -7.65 -3.72 7.60
C ALA A 24 -6.68 -3.40 8.75
N PRO A 25 -5.57 -2.69 8.50
CA PRO A 25 -4.64 -2.29 9.55
C PRO A 25 -5.33 -1.38 10.57
N ALA A 26 -4.90 -1.43 11.83
CA ALA A 26 -5.45 -0.63 12.92
C ALA A 26 -5.37 0.89 12.64
N GLN A 27 -4.33 1.32 11.94
CA GLN A 27 -4.17 2.68 11.41
C GLN A 27 -4.02 2.63 9.89
N PRO A 28 -5.05 3.04 9.13
CA PRO A 28 -4.97 3.08 7.69
C PRO A 28 -3.94 4.11 7.21
N SER A 29 -3.22 3.79 6.14
CA SER A 29 -2.26 4.72 5.53
C SER A 29 -2.99 5.77 4.70
N LEU A 30 -2.49 7.03 4.73
CA LEU A 30 -2.88 8.06 3.75
C LEU A 30 -2.10 7.92 2.43
N VAL A 31 -1.01 7.15 2.44
CA VAL A 31 -0.24 6.86 1.21
C VAL A 31 -1.03 5.87 0.36
N GLY A 32 -1.21 6.20 -0.93
CA GLY A 32 -2.02 5.39 -1.85
C GLY A 32 -3.44 5.90 -2.05
N LEU A 33 -3.95 6.74 -1.15
CA LEU A 33 -5.29 7.31 -1.30
C LEU A 33 -5.37 8.30 -2.46
N THR A 34 -6.49 8.28 -3.16
CA THR A 34 -6.86 9.30 -4.14
C THR A 34 -7.17 10.64 -3.45
N ARG A 35 -7.26 11.72 -4.22
CA ARG A 35 -7.64 13.04 -3.65
C ARG A 35 -9.05 13.04 -3.04
N ALA A 36 -9.96 12.25 -3.59
CA ALA A 36 -11.31 12.10 -3.05
C ALA A 36 -11.27 11.41 -1.67
N GLU A 37 -10.58 10.30 -1.56
CA GLU A 37 -10.39 9.55 -0.30
C GLU A 37 -9.64 10.37 0.76
N LEU A 38 -8.62 11.16 0.35
CA LEU A 38 -7.96 12.11 1.26
C LEU A 38 -8.94 13.18 1.78
N SER A 39 -9.85 13.67 0.93
CA SER A 39 -10.90 14.61 1.36
C SER A 39 -11.84 14.00 2.39
N GLU A 40 -12.23 12.75 2.20
CA GLU A 40 -13.04 11.99 3.17
C GLU A 40 -12.29 11.77 4.49
N ALA A 41 -11.01 11.37 4.41
CA ALA A 41 -10.15 11.19 5.58
C ALA A 41 -10.02 12.50 6.39
N LEU A 42 -9.83 13.63 5.71
CA LEU A 42 -9.82 14.96 6.34
C LEU A 42 -11.17 15.31 6.97
N GLY A 43 -12.29 14.92 6.35
CA GLY A 43 -13.61 15.07 6.92
C GLY A 43 -13.77 14.29 8.22
N ARG A 44 -13.32 13.06 8.27
CA ARG A 44 -13.29 12.23 9.49
C ARG A 44 -12.39 12.81 10.58
N ALA A 45 -11.31 13.50 10.19
CA ALA A 45 -10.43 14.24 11.10
C ALA A 45 -10.96 15.63 11.51
N GLY A 46 -12.23 15.95 11.21
CA GLY A 46 -12.89 17.18 11.63
C GLY A 46 -12.61 18.41 10.77
N VAL A 47 -11.97 18.28 9.60
CA VAL A 47 -11.73 19.40 8.69
C VAL A 47 -13.01 19.83 8.00
N ALA A 48 -13.36 21.13 8.14
CA ALA A 48 -14.54 21.71 7.51
C ALA A 48 -14.48 21.57 5.97
N GLU A 49 -15.62 21.31 5.34
CA GLU A 49 -15.69 21.04 3.90
C GLU A 49 -15.04 22.14 3.04
N ARG A 50 -15.26 23.40 3.39
CA ARG A 50 -14.68 24.57 2.72
C ARG A 50 -13.14 24.57 2.70
N GLU A 51 -12.49 23.90 3.66
CA GLU A 51 -11.03 23.85 3.79
C GLU A 51 -10.43 22.58 3.16
N ARG A 52 -11.23 21.53 2.97
CA ARG A 52 -10.74 20.21 2.55
C ARG A 52 -9.96 20.26 1.24
N LYS A 53 -10.43 21.01 0.25
CA LYS A 53 -9.75 21.14 -1.06
C LYS A 53 -8.31 21.62 -0.89
N MET A 54 -8.10 22.66 -0.09
CA MET A 54 -6.76 23.21 0.20
C MET A 54 -5.92 22.20 1.00
N ARG A 55 -6.50 21.56 2.02
CA ARG A 55 -5.80 20.59 2.86
C ARG A 55 -5.39 19.33 2.07
N VAL A 56 -6.25 18.85 1.17
CA VAL A 56 -5.91 17.75 0.24
C VAL A 56 -4.68 18.12 -0.60
N GLN A 57 -4.61 19.34 -1.15
CA GLN A 57 -3.46 19.78 -1.92
C GLN A 57 -2.18 19.82 -1.07
N GLN A 58 -2.26 20.30 0.17
CA GLN A 58 -1.14 20.32 1.11
C GLN A 58 -0.65 18.89 1.41
N LEU A 59 -1.54 17.99 1.82
CA LEU A 59 -1.21 16.59 2.12
C LEU A 59 -0.62 15.90 0.88
N TRP A 60 -1.24 16.07 -0.29
CA TRP A 60 -0.77 15.50 -1.54
C TRP A 60 0.66 15.93 -1.85
N HIS A 61 0.95 17.24 -1.73
CA HIS A 61 2.29 17.78 -1.95
C HIS A 61 3.31 17.17 -0.98
N TRP A 62 2.96 17.09 0.31
CA TRP A 62 3.86 16.51 1.31
C TRP A 62 4.12 15.02 1.09
N ILE A 63 3.07 14.25 0.80
CA ILE A 63 3.16 12.80 0.64
C ILE A 63 3.91 12.43 -0.64
N TYR A 64 3.51 13.02 -1.79
CA TYR A 64 3.97 12.55 -3.10
C TYR A 64 5.09 13.39 -3.71
N PHE A 65 5.22 14.65 -3.34
CA PHE A 65 6.30 15.51 -3.86
C PHE A 65 7.46 15.65 -2.86
N ARG A 66 7.17 15.90 -1.59
CA ARG A 66 8.18 16.02 -0.55
C ARG A 66 8.62 14.67 0.03
N GLY A 67 7.82 13.63 -0.14
CA GLY A 67 8.12 12.31 0.38
C GLY A 67 8.03 12.20 1.91
N ALA A 68 7.23 13.04 2.57
CA ALA A 68 7.09 13.05 4.03
C ALA A 68 6.77 11.66 4.57
N ARG A 69 7.44 11.29 5.67
CA ARG A 69 7.26 10.02 6.38
C ARG A 69 6.55 10.18 7.72
N ALA A 70 6.49 11.42 8.22
CA ALA A 70 5.80 11.77 9.45
C ALA A 70 4.97 13.05 9.26
N PHE A 71 3.87 13.16 9.99
CA PHE A 71 3.02 14.35 9.92
C PHE A 71 3.72 15.62 10.44
N ASP A 72 4.68 15.46 11.34
CA ASP A 72 5.44 16.60 11.91
C ASP A 72 6.31 17.33 10.88
N GLU A 73 6.65 16.69 9.78
CA GLU A 73 7.35 17.31 8.66
C GLU A 73 6.49 18.34 7.91
N MET A 74 5.16 18.26 8.02
CA MET A 74 4.20 19.07 7.26
C MET A 74 4.02 20.48 7.85
N LEU A 75 5.04 21.33 7.73
CA LEU A 75 5.14 22.61 8.45
C LEU A 75 4.02 23.62 8.13
N ASN A 76 3.39 23.54 6.96
CA ASN A 76 2.26 24.39 6.57
C ASN A 76 0.89 23.79 6.93
N VAL A 77 0.87 22.68 7.66
CA VAL A 77 -0.32 22.08 8.27
C VAL A 77 -0.30 22.39 9.76
N SER A 78 -1.41 22.82 10.34
CA SER A 78 -1.48 23.19 11.77
C SER A 78 -1.10 22.03 12.68
N LYS A 79 -0.45 22.31 13.81
CA LYS A 79 -0.05 21.29 14.79
C LYS A 79 -1.23 20.43 15.25
N THR A 80 -2.38 21.06 15.48
CA THR A 80 -3.62 20.36 15.89
C THR A 80 -4.06 19.35 14.83
N LEU A 81 -4.09 19.75 13.55
CA LEU A 81 -4.49 18.84 12.48
C LEU A 81 -3.46 17.71 12.27
N ARG A 82 -2.16 18.01 12.38
CA ARG A 82 -1.11 16.99 12.32
C ARG A 82 -1.26 15.94 13.42
N ALA A 83 -1.52 16.40 14.67
CA ALA A 83 -1.75 15.51 15.80
C ALA A 83 -3.01 14.66 15.62
N GLU A 84 -4.09 15.25 15.11
CA GLU A 84 -5.34 14.53 14.83
C GLU A 84 -5.16 13.47 13.73
N LEU A 85 -4.47 13.83 12.66
CA LEU A 85 -4.14 12.86 11.59
C LEU A 85 -3.27 11.72 12.11
N ALA A 86 -2.25 12.01 12.93
CA ALA A 86 -1.36 11.00 13.50
C ALA A 86 -2.07 10.01 14.45
N ARG A 87 -3.20 10.40 15.05
CA ARG A 87 -4.00 9.51 15.89
C ARG A 87 -4.76 8.46 15.09
N HIS A 88 -5.18 8.79 13.89
CA HIS A 88 -6.09 7.97 13.08
C HIS A 88 -5.44 7.35 11.84
N TYR A 89 -4.33 7.91 11.39
CA TYR A 89 -3.69 7.54 10.12
C TYR A 89 -2.17 7.42 10.27
N THR A 90 -1.58 6.71 9.32
CA THR A 90 -0.13 6.59 9.19
C THR A 90 0.34 7.09 7.82
N LEU A 91 1.63 7.44 7.71
CA LEU A 91 2.36 7.68 6.47
C LEU A 91 3.39 6.57 6.21
N ALA A 92 3.28 5.45 6.94
CA ALA A 92 4.17 4.32 6.79
C ALA A 92 4.19 3.84 5.34
N ARG A 93 5.38 3.48 4.90
CA ARG A 93 5.67 2.89 3.60
C ARG A 93 6.32 1.54 3.81
N PRO A 94 6.30 0.66 2.79
CA PRO A 94 7.06 -0.59 2.86
C PRO A 94 8.52 -0.33 3.24
N GLU A 95 9.07 -1.20 4.04
CA GLU A 95 10.49 -1.16 4.41
C GLU A 95 11.34 -1.64 3.24
N VAL A 96 12.47 -0.98 2.99
CA VAL A 96 13.45 -1.43 1.99
C VAL A 96 14.35 -2.46 2.66
N ALA A 97 14.11 -3.74 2.40
CA ALA A 97 14.90 -4.85 2.94
C ALA A 97 16.26 -5.00 2.24
N ALA A 98 16.33 -4.68 0.94
CA ALA A 98 17.56 -4.68 0.17
C ALA A 98 17.50 -3.67 -0.99
N GLU A 99 18.65 -3.09 -1.33
CA GLU A 99 18.85 -2.23 -2.50
C GLU A 99 20.08 -2.69 -3.28
N GLN A 100 19.96 -2.70 -4.60
CA GLN A 100 21.06 -2.93 -5.54
C GLN A 100 21.09 -1.80 -6.57
N VAL A 101 22.28 -1.31 -6.89
CA VAL A 101 22.49 -0.28 -7.90
C VAL A 101 23.47 -0.80 -8.93
N SER A 102 23.07 -0.82 -10.19
CA SER A 102 23.90 -1.23 -11.33
C SER A 102 24.69 -0.05 -11.87
N VAL A 103 25.74 -0.33 -12.69
CA VAL A 103 26.63 0.67 -13.30
C VAL A 103 25.91 1.64 -14.23
N ASP A 104 24.79 1.21 -14.83
CA ASP A 104 23.93 2.01 -15.71
C ASP A 104 22.93 2.90 -14.93
N GLY A 105 23.00 2.88 -13.60
CA GLY A 105 22.07 3.62 -12.74
C GLY A 105 20.74 2.91 -12.45
N THR A 106 20.53 1.71 -13.01
CA THR A 106 19.35 0.89 -12.66
C THR A 106 19.38 0.56 -11.18
N ARG A 107 18.25 0.76 -10.51
CA ARG A 107 18.05 0.47 -9.08
C ARG A 107 16.99 -0.60 -8.89
N LYS A 108 17.31 -1.55 -8.06
CA LYS A 108 16.42 -2.63 -7.67
C LYS A 108 16.23 -2.61 -6.15
N TRP A 109 14.99 -2.62 -5.71
CA TRP A 109 14.63 -2.69 -4.30
C TRP A 109 13.82 -3.94 -4.01
N LEU A 110 14.11 -4.54 -2.89
CA LEU A 110 13.27 -5.54 -2.28
C LEU A 110 12.51 -4.86 -1.13
N LEU A 111 11.21 -4.74 -1.28
CA LEU A 111 10.32 -4.10 -0.30
C LEU A 111 9.69 -5.16 0.60
N SER A 112 9.73 -4.93 1.90
CA SER A 112 9.06 -5.77 2.89
C SER A 112 7.72 -5.14 3.27
N LEU A 113 6.65 -5.89 3.05
CA LEU A 113 5.29 -5.55 3.47
C LEU A 113 4.94 -6.41 4.67
N PRO A 114 4.29 -5.87 5.71
CA PRO A 114 3.85 -6.67 6.84
C PRO A 114 2.90 -7.78 6.35
N GLY A 115 2.99 -8.96 6.97
CA GLY A 115 2.01 -10.03 6.76
C GLY A 115 0.60 -9.59 7.20
N GLU A 116 -0.41 -10.27 6.69
CA GLU A 116 -1.83 -9.93 6.97
C GLU A 116 -2.22 -10.29 8.41
N HIS A 117 -1.51 -11.24 9.02
CA HIS A 117 -1.79 -11.71 10.38
C HIS A 117 -0.59 -11.55 11.32
N PRO A 118 -0.83 -11.34 12.63
CA PRO A 118 0.23 -11.31 13.63
C PRO A 118 1.06 -12.62 13.63
N GLY A 119 2.37 -12.49 13.41
CA GLY A 119 3.30 -13.63 13.36
C GLY A 119 3.50 -14.24 11.98
N GLU A 120 2.84 -13.74 10.97
CA GLU A 120 3.06 -14.13 9.58
C GLU A 120 4.34 -13.50 9.03
N ALA A 121 5.02 -14.24 8.14
CA ALA A 121 6.22 -13.73 7.47
C ALA A 121 5.85 -12.54 6.56
N PRO A 122 6.72 -11.52 6.47
CA PRO A 122 6.47 -10.39 5.58
C PRO A 122 6.47 -10.83 4.11
N HIS A 123 5.59 -10.24 3.33
CA HIS A 123 5.59 -10.39 1.88
C HIS A 123 6.70 -9.53 1.26
N MET A 124 7.42 -10.10 0.30
CA MET A 124 8.54 -9.44 -0.34
C MET A 124 8.18 -9.05 -1.77
N VAL A 125 8.21 -7.75 -2.07
CA VAL A 125 7.88 -7.21 -3.40
C VAL A 125 9.12 -6.59 -4.02
N GLU A 126 9.44 -7.00 -5.24
CA GLU A 126 10.55 -6.45 -6.00
C GLU A 126 10.10 -5.24 -6.83
N CYS A 127 10.88 -4.15 -6.76
CA CYS A 127 10.72 -2.97 -7.60
C CYS A 127 12.02 -2.67 -8.32
N VAL A 128 11.95 -2.34 -9.61
CA VAL A 128 13.11 -1.98 -10.43
C VAL A 128 12.86 -0.64 -11.10
N TYR A 129 13.78 0.30 -10.90
CA TYR A 129 13.80 1.57 -11.62
C TYR A 129 14.93 1.57 -12.65
N ILE A 130 14.58 1.83 -13.90
CA ILE A 130 15.51 1.90 -15.03
C ILE A 130 15.54 3.35 -15.50
N PRO A 131 16.65 4.09 -15.28
CA PRO A 131 16.81 5.45 -15.81
C PRO A 131 17.06 5.40 -17.32
N GLU A 132 16.41 6.29 -18.05
CA GLU A 132 16.66 6.56 -19.47
C GLU A 132 16.98 8.05 -19.62
N ALA A 133 17.46 8.48 -20.78
CA ALA A 133 17.94 9.85 -21.00
C ALA A 133 16.84 10.92 -20.80
N ASP A 134 15.61 10.59 -21.14
CA ASP A 134 14.45 11.50 -21.14
C ASP A 134 13.30 11.03 -20.24
N ARG A 135 13.38 9.83 -19.71
CA ARG A 135 12.35 9.21 -18.86
C ARG A 135 12.95 8.21 -17.89
N GLY A 136 12.13 7.72 -16.96
CA GLY A 136 12.44 6.57 -16.12
C GLY A 136 11.31 5.56 -16.15
N THR A 137 11.64 4.28 -16.15
CA THR A 137 10.68 3.18 -16.08
C THR A 137 10.74 2.57 -14.69
N LEU A 138 9.58 2.44 -14.04
CA LEU A 138 9.43 1.72 -12.78
C LEU A 138 8.62 0.45 -13.00
N CYS A 139 9.24 -0.70 -12.73
CA CYS A 139 8.57 -2.01 -12.71
C CYS A 139 8.32 -2.42 -11.26
N VAL A 140 7.12 -2.89 -10.96
CA VAL A 140 6.74 -3.39 -9.63
C VAL A 140 6.19 -4.80 -9.81
N SER A 141 6.69 -5.77 -9.02
CA SER A 141 6.13 -7.12 -9.00
C SER A 141 4.70 -7.08 -8.46
N SER A 142 3.79 -7.79 -9.13
CA SER A 142 2.40 -7.95 -8.69
C SER A 142 2.18 -9.25 -7.91
N GLN A 143 3.24 -10.02 -7.69
CA GLN A 143 3.23 -11.29 -6.94
C GLN A 143 4.21 -11.18 -5.78
N ALA A 144 3.75 -11.53 -4.62
CA ALA A 144 4.52 -11.59 -3.38
C ALA A 144 4.56 -13.03 -2.84
#